data_1f5d6e2d3317d779ad30f4986418173b
#
_entry.id   1f5d6e2d3317d779ad30f4986418173b
#
_cell.length_a   1.000
_cell.length_b   1.000
_cell.length_c   1.000
_cell.angle_alpha   90.00
_cell.angle_beta   90.00
_cell.angle_gamma   90.00
#
_symmetry.space_group_name_H-M   'P 1'
#
loop_
_entity.id
_entity.type
_entity.pdbx_description
1 polymer ?
#
loop_
_entity_poly.entity_id
_entity_poly.type
_entity_poly.pdbx_seq_one_letter_code
_entity_poly.pdbx_strand_id
1 'polypeptide(L)'
;PYNSLTMITQLDHEHLESFKGEFQRVRGEISKVIVGYSNIIDDVLMAILARGHVLLEGVPGLGKTKLVQTLCDALHLKSSRIQFTPDLMPADILGTNVVRESETGEKYLDFQPGPIFANVILADEINRATPKTQSALLEAMQEKTVTVGRKTYKLEQPFVVLATLNPLELEATYALPE
;
A
#
# COMPACT_ATOMS: atom_id res chain seq x y z
N PRO A 1 -33.24 -32.12 -8.89
CA PRO A 1 -33.02 -30.71 -8.54
C PRO A 1 -32.14 -30.55 -7.27
N TYR A 2 -31.98 -31.58 -6.41
CA TYR A 2 -31.22 -31.49 -5.15
C TYR A 2 -29.69 -31.60 -5.33
N ASN A 3 -29.18 -32.12 -6.44
CA ASN A 3 -27.72 -32.31 -6.66
C ASN A 3 -26.93 -31.02 -6.91
N SER A 4 -27.58 -29.96 -7.42
CA SER A 4 -26.84 -28.73 -7.73
C SER A 4 -26.47 -27.89 -6.50
N LEU A 5 -27.35 -27.84 -5.51
CA LEU A 5 -27.12 -27.11 -4.26
C LEU A 5 -26.02 -27.79 -3.43
N THR A 6 -26.01 -29.12 -3.38
CA THR A 6 -24.97 -29.91 -2.66
C THR A 6 -23.61 -29.78 -3.33
N MET A 7 -23.53 -29.75 -4.68
CA MET A 7 -22.28 -29.51 -5.42
C MET A 7 -21.73 -28.10 -5.19
N ILE A 8 -22.58 -27.06 -5.20
CA ILE A 8 -22.16 -25.69 -4.92
C ILE A 8 -21.57 -25.58 -3.51
N THR A 9 -22.24 -26.15 -2.50
CA THR A 9 -21.77 -26.12 -1.11
C THR A 9 -20.45 -26.88 -0.93
N GLN A 10 -20.22 -27.96 -1.66
CA GLN A 10 -19.00 -28.75 -1.60
C GLN A 10 -17.81 -28.04 -2.27
N LEU A 11 -18.03 -27.42 -3.45
CA LEU A 11 -17.02 -26.61 -4.14
C LEU A 11 -16.62 -25.36 -3.31
N ASP A 12 -17.61 -24.71 -2.68
CA ASP A 12 -17.33 -23.59 -1.78
C ASP A 12 -16.49 -24.01 -0.57
N HIS A 13 -16.73 -25.18 -0.04
CA HIS A 13 -15.98 -25.71 1.11
C HIS A 13 -14.54 -26.09 0.72
N GLU A 14 -14.32 -26.71 -0.44
CA GLU A 14 -12.98 -27.03 -0.94
C GLU A 14 -12.16 -25.78 -1.23
N HIS A 15 -12.77 -24.75 -1.86
CA HIS A 15 -12.12 -23.48 -2.09
C HIS A 15 -11.77 -22.76 -0.80
N LEU A 16 -12.65 -22.81 0.22
CA LEU A 16 -12.39 -22.23 1.52
C LEU A 16 -11.22 -22.90 2.25
N GLU A 17 -11.15 -24.21 2.23
CA GLU A 17 -10.05 -24.97 2.87
C GLU A 17 -8.71 -24.74 2.13
N SER A 18 -8.74 -24.69 0.78
CA SER A 18 -7.57 -24.33 -0.01
C SER A 18 -7.07 -22.92 0.34
N PHE A 19 -7.99 -21.94 0.40
CA PHE A 19 -7.68 -20.55 0.78
C PHE A 19 -7.07 -20.47 2.19
N LYS A 20 -7.66 -21.17 3.17
CA LYS A 20 -7.11 -21.24 4.53
C LYS A 20 -5.68 -21.79 4.54
N GLY A 21 -5.45 -22.84 3.77
CA GLY A 21 -4.12 -23.46 3.65
C GLY A 21 -3.08 -22.47 3.09
N GLU A 22 -3.43 -21.75 2.05
CA GLU A 22 -2.55 -20.73 1.45
C GLU A 22 -2.32 -19.54 2.39
N PHE A 23 -3.36 -19.04 3.05
CA PHE A 23 -3.25 -18.00 4.06
C PHE A 23 -2.29 -18.39 5.19
N GLN A 24 -2.44 -19.60 5.74
CA GLN A 24 -1.58 -20.11 6.81
C GLN A 24 -0.13 -20.28 6.34
N ARG A 25 0.09 -20.68 5.10
CA ARG A 25 1.43 -20.80 4.52
C ARG A 25 2.11 -19.43 4.42
N VAL A 26 1.44 -18.42 3.85
CA VAL A 26 1.97 -17.05 3.74
C VAL A 26 2.24 -16.47 5.12
N ARG A 27 1.27 -16.59 6.05
CA ARG A 27 1.41 -16.18 7.44
C ARG A 27 2.64 -16.83 8.10
N GLY A 28 2.83 -18.13 7.89
CA GLY A 28 3.96 -18.88 8.41
C GLY A 28 5.30 -18.39 7.89
N GLU A 29 5.41 -18.06 6.59
CA GLU A 29 6.63 -17.51 6.00
C GLU A 29 6.96 -16.12 6.59
N ILE A 30 5.97 -15.24 6.73
CA ILE A 30 6.17 -13.93 7.35
C ILE A 30 6.59 -14.06 8.82
N SER A 31 5.98 -14.98 9.55
CA SER A 31 6.26 -15.21 10.99
C SER A 31 7.67 -15.76 11.27
N LYS A 32 8.36 -16.33 10.29
CA LYS A 32 9.78 -16.71 10.42
C LYS A 32 10.70 -15.51 10.58
N VAL A 33 10.32 -14.38 10.04
CA VAL A 33 11.12 -13.12 10.04
C VAL A 33 10.59 -12.13 11.06
N ILE A 34 9.27 -12.01 11.17
CA ILE A 34 8.58 -11.08 12.06
C ILE A 34 8.06 -11.85 13.27
N VAL A 35 8.76 -11.75 14.39
CA VAL A 35 8.43 -12.50 15.62
C VAL A 35 7.67 -11.59 16.59
N GLY A 36 6.62 -12.15 17.22
CA GLY A 36 5.89 -11.49 18.30
C GLY A 36 4.73 -10.58 17.87
N TYR A 37 4.46 -10.45 16.57
CA TYR A 37 3.43 -9.55 16.01
C TYR A 37 2.38 -10.29 15.16
N SER A 38 2.02 -11.51 15.54
CA SER A 38 1.11 -12.36 14.77
C SER A 38 -0.24 -11.71 14.47
N ASN A 39 -0.81 -10.96 15.42
CA ASN A 39 -2.08 -10.25 15.22
C ASN A 39 -1.95 -9.17 14.13
N ILE A 40 -0.85 -8.40 14.15
CA ILE A 40 -0.60 -7.36 13.14
C ILE A 40 -0.40 -8.00 11.76
N ILE A 41 0.28 -9.14 11.68
CA ILE A 41 0.43 -9.88 10.42
C ILE A 41 -0.94 -10.30 9.89
N ASP A 42 -1.79 -10.85 10.75
CA ASP A 42 -3.14 -11.30 10.40
C ASP A 42 -4.00 -10.11 9.92
N ASP A 43 -3.99 -8.99 10.64
CA ASP A 43 -4.74 -7.77 10.28
C ASP A 43 -4.28 -7.18 8.94
N VAL A 44 -2.96 -7.15 8.69
CA VAL A 44 -2.41 -6.65 7.42
C VAL A 44 -2.77 -7.58 6.26
N LEU A 45 -2.67 -8.90 6.43
CA LEU A 45 -3.06 -9.86 5.41
C LEU A 45 -4.56 -9.77 5.11
N MET A 46 -5.40 -9.63 6.13
CA MET A 46 -6.84 -9.45 5.98
C MET A 46 -7.17 -8.15 5.24
N ALA A 47 -6.48 -7.05 5.55
CA ALA A 47 -6.66 -5.79 4.86
C ALA A 47 -6.30 -5.89 3.36
N ILE A 48 -5.21 -6.59 3.01
CA ILE A 48 -4.83 -6.84 1.61
C ILE A 48 -5.92 -7.62 0.88
N LEU A 49 -6.42 -8.70 1.48
CA LEU A 49 -7.48 -9.54 0.92
C LEU A 49 -8.79 -8.75 0.75
N ALA A 50 -9.10 -7.89 1.71
CA ALA A 50 -10.26 -7.00 1.65
C ALA A 50 -10.07 -5.79 0.71
N ARG A 51 -8.90 -5.64 0.06
CA ARG A 51 -8.52 -4.46 -0.74
C ARG A 51 -8.60 -3.15 0.05
N GLY A 52 -8.41 -3.24 1.38
CA GLY A 52 -8.40 -2.12 2.31
C GLY A 52 -7.00 -1.55 2.51
N HIS A 53 -6.91 -0.60 3.45
CA HIS A 53 -5.68 0.04 3.88
C HIS A 53 -5.53 -0.11 5.38
N VAL A 54 -4.31 0.07 5.92
CA VAL A 54 -4.00 -0.14 7.34
C VAL A 54 -3.39 1.11 7.94
N LEU A 55 -3.86 1.50 9.11
CA LEU A 55 -3.21 2.51 9.92
C LEU A 55 -2.58 1.86 11.15
N LEU A 56 -1.28 2.00 11.30
CA LEU A 56 -0.49 1.49 12.43
C LEU A 56 -0.15 2.65 13.37
N GLU A 57 -0.84 2.71 14.49
CA GLU A 57 -0.65 3.76 15.49
C GLU A 57 0.26 3.26 16.63
N GLY A 58 1.20 4.09 17.05
CA GLY A 58 1.90 3.96 18.33
C GLY A 58 2.81 2.76 18.52
N VAL A 59 3.27 2.10 17.45
CA VAL A 59 4.15 0.91 17.58
C VAL A 59 5.61 1.25 17.20
N PRO A 60 6.39 1.84 18.11
CA PRO A 60 7.82 1.99 17.89
C PRO A 60 8.50 0.61 17.89
N GLY A 61 9.52 0.44 17.06
CA GLY A 61 10.35 -0.77 17.06
C GLY A 61 9.73 -2.01 16.37
N LEU A 62 8.52 -1.92 15.79
CA LEU A 62 7.88 -3.02 15.05
C LEU A 62 8.70 -3.54 13.86
N GLY A 63 9.71 -2.78 13.41
CA GLY A 63 10.38 -3.11 12.16
C GLY A 63 9.44 -2.99 10.95
N LYS A 64 8.61 -1.96 10.90
CA LYS A 64 7.56 -1.71 9.88
C LYS A 64 8.06 -1.92 8.46
N THR A 65 9.24 -1.38 8.13
CA THR A 65 9.88 -1.57 6.82
C THR A 65 10.17 -3.04 6.56
N LYS A 66 10.67 -3.78 7.57
CA LYS A 66 10.95 -5.21 7.43
C LYS A 66 9.69 -6.03 7.27
N LEU A 67 8.62 -5.67 7.99
CA LEU A 67 7.30 -6.29 7.83
C LEU A 67 6.79 -6.14 6.40
N VAL A 68 6.79 -4.91 5.86
CA VAL A 68 6.33 -4.64 4.49
C VAL A 68 7.18 -5.38 3.46
N GLN A 69 8.50 -5.36 3.59
CA GLN A 69 9.38 -6.09 2.68
C GLN A 69 9.13 -7.60 2.72
N THR A 70 9.08 -8.20 3.92
CA THR A 70 8.85 -9.64 4.07
C THR A 70 7.50 -10.06 3.50
N LEU A 71 6.47 -9.24 3.73
CA LEU A 71 5.13 -9.46 3.20
C LEU A 71 5.13 -9.40 1.66
N CYS A 72 5.78 -8.39 1.08
CA CYS A 72 5.86 -8.24 -0.37
C CYS A 72 6.67 -9.37 -1.02
N ASP A 73 7.77 -9.79 -0.39
CA ASP A 73 8.56 -10.94 -0.85
C ASP A 73 7.73 -12.22 -0.86
N ALA A 74 6.95 -12.46 0.22
CA ALA A 74 6.10 -13.65 0.34
C ALA A 74 4.94 -13.68 -0.66
N LEU A 75 4.45 -12.50 -1.08
CA LEU A 75 3.32 -12.35 -2.01
C LEU A 75 3.75 -11.98 -3.44
N HIS A 76 5.06 -11.87 -3.70
CA HIS A 76 5.61 -11.41 -4.99
C HIS A 76 5.06 -10.03 -5.43
N LEU A 77 4.92 -9.11 -4.49
CA LEU A 77 4.43 -7.75 -4.70
C LEU A 77 5.58 -6.75 -4.67
N LYS A 78 5.40 -5.61 -5.36
CA LYS A 78 6.31 -4.48 -5.27
C LYS A 78 5.99 -3.63 -4.05
N SER A 79 7.00 -3.24 -3.30
CA SER A 79 6.85 -2.30 -2.18
C SER A 79 7.56 -0.99 -2.44
N SER A 80 7.06 0.06 -1.81
CA SER A 80 7.70 1.37 -1.75
C SER A 80 7.53 1.97 -0.36
N ARG A 81 8.50 2.76 0.08
CA ARG A 81 8.43 3.53 1.32
C ARG A 81 8.42 5.01 1.02
N ILE A 82 7.49 5.72 1.64
CA ILE A 82 7.39 7.18 1.60
C ILE A 82 7.49 7.68 3.03
N GLN A 83 8.56 8.42 3.32
CA GLN A 83 8.71 9.12 4.59
C GLN A 83 8.03 10.48 4.47
N PHE A 84 6.97 10.69 5.24
CA PHE A 84 6.23 11.94 5.22
C PHE A 84 6.95 12.99 6.07
N THR A 85 7.15 14.18 5.48
CA THR A 85 7.81 15.34 6.08
C THR A 85 7.01 16.60 5.73
N PRO A 86 7.17 17.72 6.48
CA PRO A 86 6.41 18.96 6.22
C PRO A 86 6.67 19.57 4.84
N ASP A 87 7.82 19.30 4.24
CA ASP A 87 8.26 19.80 2.94
C ASP A 87 7.90 18.85 1.77
N LEU A 88 7.42 17.62 2.06
CA LEU A 88 7.04 16.65 1.04
C LEU A 88 5.86 17.18 0.20
N MET A 89 6.04 17.20 -1.11
CA MET A 89 5.04 17.66 -2.06
C MET A 89 4.26 16.51 -2.69
N PRO A 90 3.02 16.71 -3.15
CA PRO A 90 2.27 15.70 -3.91
C PRO A 90 3.04 15.12 -5.10
N ALA A 91 3.82 15.94 -5.82
CA ALA A 91 4.62 15.49 -6.96
C ALA A 91 5.71 14.49 -6.58
N ASP A 92 6.23 14.56 -5.35
CA ASP A 92 7.25 13.61 -4.85
C ASP A 92 6.64 12.22 -4.62
N ILE A 93 5.34 12.16 -4.36
CA ILE A 93 4.59 10.91 -4.17
C ILE A 93 4.05 10.37 -5.49
N LEU A 94 3.39 11.25 -6.27
CA LEU A 94 2.64 10.87 -7.47
C LEU A 94 3.54 10.74 -8.70
N GLY A 95 4.69 11.43 -8.69
CA GLY A 95 5.54 11.58 -9.87
C GLY A 95 5.27 12.90 -10.61
N THR A 96 6.08 13.15 -11.60
CA THR A 96 6.08 14.42 -12.35
C THR A 96 6.43 14.22 -13.82
N ASN A 97 6.05 15.20 -14.65
CA ASN A 97 6.50 15.25 -16.04
C ASN A 97 7.84 15.99 -16.13
N VAL A 98 8.82 15.35 -16.73
CA VAL A 98 10.13 15.94 -17.02
C VAL A 98 10.26 16.21 -18.51
N VAL A 99 10.95 17.30 -18.88
CA VAL A 99 11.25 17.57 -20.26
C VAL A 99 12.46 16.73 -20.67
N ARG A 100 12.30 15.89 -21.68
CA ARG A 100 13.39 15.16 -22.31
C ARG A 100 13.62 15.63 -23.73
N GLU A 101 14.81 15.46 -24.22
CA GLU A 101 15.21 15.73 -25.59
C GLU A 101 15.52 14.43 -26.31
N SER A 102 14.92 14.24 -27.50
CA SER A 102 15.18 13.08 -28.35
C SER A 102 16.55 13.21 -29.05
N GLU A 103 17.03 12.16 -29.65
CA GLU A 103 18.26 12.19 -30.47
C GLU A 103 18.16 13.17 -31.66
N THR A 104 16.94 13.53 -32.07
CA THR A 104 16.65 14.50 -33.15
C THR A 104 16.55 15.94 -32.64
N GLY A 105 16.75 16.20 -31.32
CA GLY A 105 16.65 17.54 -30.73
C GLY A 105 15.23 17.98 -30.38
N GLU A 106 14.22 17.13 -30.59
CA GLU A 106 12.83 17.46 -30.20
C GLU A 106 12.63 17.28 -28.70
N LYS A 107 11.99 18.29 -28.06
CA LYS A 107 11.64 18.27 -26.65
C LYS A 107 10.26 17.64 -26.46
N TYR A 108 10.16 16.66 -25.58
CA TYR A 108 8.90 16.02 -25.21
C TYR A 108 8.78 15.90 -23.69
N LEU A 109 7.54 15.76 -23.21
CA LEU A 109 7.25 15.49 -21.81
C LEU A 109 7.26 13.98 -21.57
N ASP A 110 8.11 13.54 -20.66
CA ASP A 110 8.18 12.16 -20.20
C ASP A 110 7.70 12.09 -18.75
N PHE A 111 6.78 11.16 -18.47
CA PHE A 111 6.27 10.96 -17.11
C PHE A 111 7.23 10.10 -16.31
N GLN A 112 7.76 10.67 -15.23
CA GLN A 112 8.55 9.95 -14.25
C GLN A 112 7.64 9.56 -13.07
N PRO A 113 7.29 8.25 -12.93
CA PRO A 113 6.39 7.79 -11.88
C PRO A 113 7.04 7.98 -10.51
N GLY A 114 6.23 8.40 -9.54
CA GLY A 114 6.63 8.50 -8.14
C GLY A 114 6.53 7.17 -7.39
N PRO A 115 6.90 7.16 -6.11
CA PRO A 115 6.91 5.95 -5.29
C PRO A 115 5.53 5.32 -5.06
N ILE A 116 4.44 6.03 -5.37
CA ILE A 116 3.07 5.50 -5.27
C ILE A 116 2.80 4.36 -6.27
N PHE A 117 3.62 4.22 -7.33
CA PHE A 117 3.47 3.17 -8.33
C PHE A 117 4.08 1.83 -7.87
N ALA A 118 3.60 1.34 -6.72
CA ALA A 118 3.89 0.02 -6.18
C ALA A 118 2.61 -0.60 -5.63
N ASN A 119 2.64 -1.90 -5.31
CA ASN A 119 1.47 -2.61 -4.79
C ASN A 119 1.23 -2.31 -3.30
N VAL A 120 2.31 -2.20 -2.52
CA VAL A 120 2.25 -1.92 -1.08
C VAL A 120 3.10 -0.71 -0.76
N ILE A 121 2.45 0.32 -0.23
CA ILE A 121 3.10 1.57 0.17
C ILE A 121 3.21 1.61 1.70
N LEU A 122 4.41 1.74 2.22
CA LEU A 122 4.63 2.14 3.59
C LEU A 122 4.66 3.67 3.67
N ALA A 123 3.55 4.27 4.12
CA ALA A 123 3.43 5.70 4.34
C ALA A 123 3.83 6.03 5.78
N ASP A 124 5.11 6.35 6.00
CA ASP A 124 5.68 6.51 7.34
C ASP A 124 5.49 7.93 7.85
N GLU A 125 4.91 8.08 9.06
CA GLU A 125 4.61 9.35 9.73
C GLU A 125 3.69 10.27 8.89
N ILE A 126 2.58 9.73 8.39
CA ILE A 126 1.67 10.42 7.45
C ILE A 126 1.17 11.76 7.98
N ASN A 127 1.03 11.90 9.31
CA ASN A 127 0.57 13.13 9.97
C ASN A 127 1.59 14.28 9.93
N ARG A 128 2.83 14.06 9.49
CA ARG A 128 3.84 15.13 9.35
C ARG A 128 3.72 15.92 8.05
N ALA A 129 3.11 15.34 7.02
CA ALA A 129 2.93 16.05 5.76
C ALA A 129 1.75 17.02 5.81
N THR A 130 1.80 18.02 4.94
CA THR A 130 0.71 19.00 4.79
C THR A 130 -0.59 18.32 4.36
N PRO A 131 -1.77 18.89 4.69
CA PRO A 131 -3.07 18.33 4.26
C PRO A 131 -3.17 18.12 2.75
N LYS A 132 -2.53 19.00 1.95
CA LYS A 132 -2.49 18.86 0.49
C LYS A 132 -1.80 17.59 0.04
N THR A 133 -0.70 17.22 0.70
CA THR A 133 0.07 16.01 0.39
C THR A 133 -0.65 14.77 0.88
N GLN A 134 -1.27 14.83 2.06
CA GLN A 134 -2.12 13.75 2.57
C GLN A 134 -3.31 13.48 1.65
N SER A 135 -4.01 14.53 1.20
CA SER A 135 -5.16 14.42 0.29
C SER A 135 -4.79 13.77 -1.04
N ALA A 136 -3.60 14.03 -1.57
CA ALA A 136 -3.13 13.39 -2.81
C ALA A 136 -2.97 11.87 -2.64
N LEU A 137 -2.48 11.40 -1.48
CA LEU A 137 -2.42 9.97 -1.18
C LEU A 137 -3.82 9.38 -1.01
N LEU A 138 -4.71 10.06 -0.26
CA LEU A 138 -6.09 9.59 -0.02
C LEU A 138 -6.89 9.48 -1.32
N GLU A 139 -6.76 10.45 -2.25
CA GLU A 139 -7.37 10.38 -3.57
C GLU A 139 -6.90 9.13 -4.33
N ALA A 140 -5.59 8.86 -4.34
CA ALA A 140 -5.05 7.67 -4.97
C ALA A 140 -5.52 6.37 -4.30
N MET A 141 -5.75 6.38 -2.98
CA MET A 141 -6.31 5.25 -2.23
C MET A 141 -7.76 4.98 -2.60
N GLN A 142 -8.57 6.01 -2.85
CA GLN A 142 -9.97 5.90 -3.22
C GLN A 142 -10.14 5.52 -4.69
N GLU A 143 -9.56 6.31 -5.58
CA GLU A 143 -9.77 6.21 -7.02
C GLU A 143 -8.93 5.10 -7.69
N LYS A 144 -7.88 4.61 -7.02
CA LYS A 144 -6.88 3.67 -7.58
C LYS A 144 -6.22 4.19 -8.86
N THR A 145 -6.17 5.52 -8.99
CA THR A 145 -5.57 6.24 -10.11
C THR A 145 -4.80 7.45 -9.62
N VAL A 146 -3.89 7.93 -10.45
CA VAL A 146 -3.10 9.16 -10.23
C VAL A 146 -3.22 10.03 -11.47
N THR A 147 -3.56 11.30 -11.27
CA THR A 147 -3.63 12.28 -12.36
C THR A 147 -2.45 13.24 -12.28
N VAL A 148 -1.61 13.26 -13.33
CA VAL A 148 -0.48 14.18 -13.44
C VAL A 148 -0.62 15.00 -14.72
N GLY A 149 -0.79 16.31 -14.57
CA GLY A 149 -1.10 17.19 -15.68
C GLY A 149 -2.47 16.89 -16.29
N ARG A 150 -2.48 16.39 -17.54
CA ARG A 150 -3.71 16.04 -18.28
C ARG A 150 -3.90 14.54 -18.44
N LYS A 151 -3.07 13.72 -17.83
CA LYS A 151 -3.07 12.27 -18.02
C LYS A 151 -3.32 11.53 -16.71
N THR A 152 -4.23 10.57 -16.73
CA THR A 152 -4.55 9.69 -15.61
C THR A 152 -3.89 8.34 -15.80
N TYR A 153 -3.22 7.87 -14.77
CA TYR A 153 -2.50 6.60 -14.69
C TYR A 153 -3.20 5.69 -13.68
N LYS A 154 -3.42 4.44 -14.05
CA LYS A 154 -3.98 3.43 -13.13
C LYS A 154 -2.87 2.87 -12.25
N LEU A 155 -3.19 2.66 -10.97
CA LEU A 155 -2.33 1.94 -10.03
C LEU A 155 -2.53 0.44 -10.19
N GLU A 156 -1.42 -0.30 -10.15
CA GLU A 156 -1.42 -1.77 -10.24
C GLU A 156 -2.07 -2.38 -8.98
N GLN A 157 -2.93 -3.38 -9.18
CA GLN A 157 -3.63 -4.03 -8.08
C GLN A 157 -2.93 -5.34 -7.67
N PRO A 158 -2.96 -5.74 -6.38
CA PRO A 158 -3.56 -5.00 -5.28
C PRO A 158 -2.79 -3.71 -4.98
N PHE A 159 -3.49 -2.65 -4.57
CA PHE A 159 -2.89 -1.40 -4.10
C PHE A 159 -3.28 -1.17 -2.65
N VAL A 160 -2.32 -1.27 -1.75
CA VAL A 160 -2.51 -1.18 -0.30
C VAL A 160 -1.54 -0.18 0.30
N VAL A 161 -2.06 0.67 1.19
CA VAL A 161 -1.25 1.61 1.97
C VAL A 161 -1.24 1.15 3.43
N LEU A 162 -0.04 0.97 3.96
CA LEU A 162 0.21 0.85 5.40
C LEU A 162 0.73 2.20 5.88
N ALA A 163 -0.14 2.98 6.49
CA ALA A 163 0.23 4.26 7.07
C ALA A 163 0.65 4.11 8.53
N THR A 164 1.58 4.94 8.97
CA THR A 164 1.98 4.99 10.37
C THR A 164 1.75 6.37 10.96
N LEU A 165 1.34 6.39 12.21
CA LEU A 165 1.28 7.58 13.04
C LEU A 165 2.26 7.44 14.21
N ASN A 166 2.96 8.53 14.53
CA ASN A 166 3.70 8.64 15.78
C ASN A 166 2.93 9.57 16.73
N PRO A 167 2.20 9.05 17.73
CA PRO A 167 1.38 9.87 18.61
C PRO A 167 2.21 10.70 19.62
N LEU A 168 3.50 10.40 19.77
CA LEU A 168 4.37 11.09 20.72
C LEU A 168 4.99 12.38 20.14
N GLU A 169 5.01 12.53 18.84
CA GLU A 169 5.51 13.72 18.15
C GLU A 169 4.35 14.65 17.76
N LEU A 170 3.78 15.38 18.73
CA LEU A 170 2.70 16.34 18.48
C LEU A 170 3.18 17.65 17.86
N GLU A 171 4.48 17.95 17.88
CA GLU A 171 5.04 19.14 17.24
C GLU A 171 5.12 18.96 15.72
N ALA A 172 4.58 19.93 14.98
CA ALA A 172 4.53 19.97 13.52
C ALA A 172 3.78 18.80 12.85
N THR A 173 2.65 18.39 13.43
CA THR A 173 1.75 17.39 12.84
C THR A 173 0.42 18.00 12.45
N TYR A 174 -0.23 17.38 11.45
CA TYR A 174 -1.55 17.74 10.96
C TYR A 174 -2.54 16.61 11.26
N ALA A 175 -3.80 16.95 11.55
CA ALA A 175 -4.85 15.96 11.59
C ALA A 175 -5.00 15.27 10.23
N LEU A 176 -5.31 13.98 10.23
CA LEU A 176 -5.67 13.29 9.00
C LEU A 176 -7.02 13.83 8.51
N PRO A 177 -7.20 14.05 7.20
CA PRO A 177 -8.51 14.34 6.62
C PRO A 177 -9.48 13.16 6.88
N GLU A 178 -10.77 13.47 7.01
CA GLU A 178 -11.85 12.48 7.15
C GLU A 178 -12.07 11.69 5.88
#